data_c942bb11765dc024455aa76c7544589a
#
_entry.id   c942bb11765dc024455aa76c7544589a
#
_cell.length_a   1.000
_cell.length_b   1.000
_cell.length_c   1.000
_cell.angle_alpha   90.00
_cell.angle_beta   90.00
_cell.angle_gamma   90.00
#
_symmetry.space_group_name_H-M   'P 1'
#
loop_
_entity.id
_entity.type
_entity.pdbx_description
1 polymer ?
#
loop_
_entity_poly.entity_id
_entity_poly.type
_entity_poly.pdbx_seq_one_letter_code
_entity_poly.pdbx_strand_id
1 'polypeptide(L)'
;MDKRRQKREAQRARRQAQVRRLRLTVLLAALVAAGCAFGIYRLTKKDAGDAAPTQVQTAATTEAPRETSPAQKSPITTIHIRAAGDLNVTDAVVNAGISVNNYDFSPVFKDVSALLSDADLTVMNFEGNICGEPYGTATTSAPAELLTALRGCGVDLLQMANSCAINNGLNGLTATLNAIRQAGIEPVGAFGSSSEFKESKGYTMTEIQGIKVGFVAFTKGLGGRGMPAGNEDLVNLLYEDYATEYKTIAKEKITSILKSMEAEKPDLVVALLHWGSEYNDDISKTQTQIVNLLQKNGVDVIIGTHPHTLQTIDYNKSAGTLVAYSLGDFFGDASRGATNYSVILDLEITKDANAGTTKVTDYTLYPIYTVRETECVGNSDRRVVRIEKAIQAYNGNFLDKVTDSCKSSMEYALQRVDERTAVASDDDSK
;
A
#
# COMPACT_ATOMS: atom_id res chain seq x y z
N MET A 1 34.57 -30.18 30.61
CA MET A 1 33.18 -30.22 30.15
C MET A 1 32.18 -29.49 31.06
N ASP A 2 32.54 -29.10 32.25
CA ASP A 2 31.61 -28.62 33.30
C ASP A 2 31.25 -27.11 33.21
N LYS A 3 32.22 -26.24 32.87
CA LYS A 3 31.99 -24.78 32.81
C LYS A 3 30.95 -24.33 31.77
N ARG A 4 30.81 -25.04 30.65
CA ARG A 4 29.79 -24.70 29.62
C ARG A 4 28.38 -25.10 30.05
N ARG A 5 28.24 -26.15 30.83
CA ARG A 5 26.95 -26.60 31.38
C ARG A 5 26.43 -25.63 32.44
N GLN A 6 27.29 -25.23 33.38
CA GLN A 6 26.97 -24.24 34.40
C GLN A 6 26.57 -22.88 33.79
N LYS A 7 27.23 -22.43 32.70
CA LYS A 7 26.89 -21.19 32.03
C LYS A 7 25.50 -21.25 31.35
N ARG A 8 25.12 -22.39 30.76
CA ARG A 8 23.81 -22.63 30.19
C ARG A 8 22.69 -22.69 31.24
N GLU A 9 22.95 -23.32 32.37
CA GLU A 9 22.00 -23.40 33.49
C GLU A 9 21.75 -22.01 34.11
N ALA A 10 22.82 -21.23 34.31
CA ALA A 10 22.69 -19.82 34.78
C ALA A 10 21.94 -18.92 33.80
N GLN A 11 22.13 -19.10 32.48
CA GLN A 11 21.36 -18.37 31.47
C GLN A 11 19.86 -18.76 31.46
N ARG A 12 19.54 -20.04 31.62
CA ARG A 12 18.16 -20.52 31.75
C ARG A 12 17.49 -19.98 33.01
N ALA A 13 18.15 -19.95 34.14
CA ALA A 13 17.66 -19.40 35.40
C ALA A 13 17.37 -17.88 35.29
N ARG A 14 18.25 -17.10 34.64
CA ARG A 14 18.06 -15.68 34.38
C ARG A 14 16.86 -15.43 33.46
N ARG A 15 16.68 -16.23 32.40
CA ARG A 15 15.54 -16.13 31.48
C ARG A 15 14.21 -16.46 32.17
N GLN A 16 14.19 -17.49 33.04
CA GLN A 16 12.99 -17.83 33.82
C GLN A 16 12.63 -16.73 34.83
N ALA A 17 13.62 -16.10 35.45
CA ALA A 17 13.40 -14.96 36.33
C ALA A 17 12.82 -13.73 35.60
N GLN A 18 13.31 -13.44 34.37
CA GLN A 18 12.77 -12.37 33.52
C GLN A 18 11.31 -12.64 33.12
N VAL A 19 10.99 -13.85 32.68
CA VAL A 19 9.61 -14.23 32.33
C VAL A 19 8.67 -14.15 33.54
N ARG A 20 9.13 -14.56 34.73
CA ARG A 20 8.33 -14.39 35.96
C ARG A 20 8.07 -12.92 36.31
N ARG A 21 9.08 -12.05 36.19
CA ARG A 21 8.92 -10.59 36.40
C ARG A 21 7.93 -10.00 35.42
N LEU A 22 8.04 -10.31 34.12
CA LEU A 22 7.13 -9.84 33.10
C LEU A 22 5.68 -10.26 33.37
N ARG A 23 5.45 -11.53 33.75
CA ARG A 23 4.11 -12.02 34.12
C ARG A 23 3.53 -11.29 35.33
N LEU A 24 4.34 -10.98 36.34
CA LEU A 24 3.90 -10.20 37.51
C LEU A 24 3.53 -8.78 37.12
N THR A 25 4.30 -8.12 36.24
CA THR A 25 4.01 -6.76 35.77
C THR A 25 2.72 -6.70 34.98
N VAL A 26 2.46 -7.68 34.10
CA VAL A 26 1.22 -7.78 33.33
C VAL A 26 0.01 -8.03 34.24
N LEU A 27 0.15 -8.88 35.26
CA LEU A 27 -0.92 -9.12 36.26
C LEU A 27 -1.22 -7.86 37.06
N LEU A 28 -0.21 -7.10 37.50
CA LEU A 28 -0.37 -5.84 38.19
C LEU A 28 -1.10 -4.78 37.34
N ALA A 29 -0.72 -4.66 36.09
CA ALA A 29 -1.35 -3.76 35.12
C ALA A 29 -2.84 -4.12 34.89
N ALA A 30 -3.16 -5.41 34.79
CA ALA A 30 -4.53 -5.90 34.64
C ALA A 30 -5.38 -5.58 35.88
N LEU A 31 -4.81 -5.70 37.10
CA LEU A 31 -5.51 -5.36 38.35
C LEU A 31 -5.79 -3.86 38.49
N VAL A 32 -4.84 -3.00 38.04
CA VAL A 32 -5.03 -1.55 38.00
C VAL A 32 -6.12 -1.16 37.00
N ALA A 33 -6.15 -1.76 35.82
CA ALA A 33 -7.19 -1.53 34.84
C ALA A 33 -8.59 -1.96 35.33
N ALA A 34 -8.68 -3.11 35.99
CA ALA A 34 -9.94 -3.58 36.63
C ALA A 34 -10.41 -2.65 37.74
N GLY A 35 -9.48 -2.12 38.57
CA GLY A 35 -9.76 -1.15 39.61
C GLY A 35 -10.32 0.17 39.08
N CYS A 36 -9.73 0.68 37.99
CA CYS A 36 -10.21 1.88 37.31
C CYS A 36 -11.62 1.69 36.69
N ALA A 37 -11.86 0.55 36.03
CA ALA A 37 -13.18 0.23 35.48
C ALA A 37 -14.26 0.12 36.56
N PHE A 38 -13.93 -0.48 37.71
CA PHE A 38 -14.85 -0.58 38.88
C PHE A 38 -15.11 0.79 39.54
N GLY A 39 -14.09 1.66 39.59
CA GLY A 39 -14.23 3.03 40.08
C GLY A 39 -15.16 3.87 39.19
N ILE A 40 -15.03 3.79 37.87
CA ILE A 40 -15.93 4.47 36.93
C ILE A 40 -17.36 3.93 37.04
N TYR A 41 -17.54 2.61 37.15
CA TYR A 41 -18.87 1.98 37.34
C TYR A 41 -19.54 2.45 38.62
N ARG A 42 -18.79 2.67 39.72
CA ARG A 42 -19.33 3.21 40.96
C ARG A 42 -19.71 4.69 40.90
N LEU A 43 -18.97 5.50 40.16
CA LEU A 43 -19.28 6.93 39.99
C LEU A 43 -20.55 7.15 39.16
N THR A 44 -20.79 6.32 38.14
CA THR A 44 -22.00 6.40 37.30
C THR A 44 -23.27 5.87 37.95
N LYS A 45 -23.17 5.14 39.10
CA LYS A 45 -24.31 4.55 39.80
C LYS A 45 -24.79 5.34 41.04
N LYS A 46 -24.14 6.48 41.35
CA LYS A 46 -24.43 7.20 42.60
C LYS A 46 -25.47 8.32 42.48
N ASP A 47 -26.02 8.58 41.28
CA ASP A 47 -27.03 9.62 41.06
C ASP A 47 -28.41 9.09 40.66
N ALA A 48 -28.85 8.00 41.29
CA ALA A 48 -30.23 7.53 41.19
C ALA A 48 -30.78 7.22 42.61
N GLY A 49 -31.16 8.25 43.32
CA GLY A 49 -31.79 8.13 44.65
C GLY A 49 -32.76 9.26 44.87
N ASP A 50 -34.03 8.90 44.84
CA ASP A 50 -35.29 9.52 45.30
C ASP A 50 -35.28 10.97 45.83
N ALA A 51 -36.07 11.84 45.20
CA ALA A 51 -36.79 12.94 45.84
C ALA A 51 -38.17 13.11 45.19
N ALA A 52 -39.20 12.95 46.02
CA ALA A 52 -40.63 13.11 45.71
C ALA A 52 -41.01 14.59 45.46
N PRO A 53 -42.15 14.89 44.81
CA PRO A 53 -42.39 16.14 44.09
C PRO A 53 -42.96 17.25 44.95
N THR A 54 -42.42 18.45 44.82
CA THR A 54 -43.10 19.70 45.25
C THR A 54 -43.61 20.41 43.98
N GLN A 55 -44.93 20.56 43.89
CA GLN A 55 -45.61 21.30 42.82
C GLN A 55 -45.30 22.80 42.95
N VAL A 56 -44.79 23.38 41.89
CA VAL A 56 -44.89 24.80 41.61
C VAL A 56 -45.38 24.97 40.15
N GLN A 57 -46.60 25.47 39.98
CA GLN A 57 -47.14 25.88 38.70
C GLN A 57 -46.40 27.09 38.22
N THR A 58 -45.85 27.03 37.04
CA THR A 58 -45.59 28.20 36.19
C THR A 58 -45.79 27.86 34.71
N ALA A 59 -46.33 28.81 34.00
CA ALA A 59 -46.93 28.74 32.69
C ALA A 59 -46.13 28.04 31.60
N ALA A 60 -46.83 27.22 30.82
CA ALA A 60 -46.33 26.58 29.61
C ALA A 60 -46.10 27.61 28.52
N THR A 61 -44.82 27.74 28.11
CA THR A 61 -44.49 28.19 26.76
C THR A 61 -44.05 26.96 25.99
N THR A 62 -44.91 26.52 25.08
CA THR A 62 -44.67 25.36 24.21
C THR A 62 -43.64 25.75 23.16
N GLU A 63 -42.35 25.50 23.39
CA GLU A 63 -41.38 25.41 22.31
C GLU A 63 -41.53 24.03 21.67
N ALA A 64 -41.88 24.05 20.38
CA ALA A 64 -41.90 22.86 19.53
C ALA A 64 -40.50 22.21 19.49
N PRO A 65 -40.39 20.88 19.36
CA PRO A 65 -39.10 20.22 19.20
C PRO A 65 -38.44 20.80 17.96
N ARG A 66 -37.25 21.39 18.14
CA ARG A 66 -36.39 21.80 17.04
C ARG A 66 -35.95 20.52 16.35
N GLU A 67 -36.55 20.21 15.19
CA GLU A 67 -36.04 19.22 14.29
C GLU A 67 -34.59 19.59 13.99
N THR A 68 -33.66 18.74 14.44
CA THR A 68 -32.26 18.80 14.02
C THR A 68 -32.26 18.51 12.54
N SER A 69 -32.21 19.54 11.72
CA SER A 69 -31.94 19.40 10.27
C SER A 69 -30.73 18.47 10.12
N PRO A 70 -30.80 17.47 9.21
CA PRO A 70 -29.63 16.65 8.91
C PRO A 70 -28.47 17.57 8.56
N ALA A 71 -27.29 17.33 9.14
CA ALA A 71 -26.10 18.14 8.87
C ALA A 71 -25.93 18.23 7.35
N GLN A 72 -26.01 19.43 6.81
CA GLN A 72 -25.89 19.68 5.37
C GLN A 72 -24.48 19.22 4.99
N LYS A 73 -24.37 18.14 4.22
CA LYS A 73 -23.06 17.64 3.75
C LYS A 73 -22.35 18.78 3.03
N SER A 74 -21.08 18.99 3.33
CA SER A 74 -20.24 19.95 2.60
C SER A 74 -20.37 19.67 1.09
N PRO A 75 -20.52 20.68 0.25
CA PRO A 75 -20.53 20.49 -1.20
C PRO A 75 -19.18 20.00 -1.72
N ILE A 76 -18.11 20.10 -0.91
CA ILE A 76 -16.75 19.69 -1.23
C ILE A 76 -16.36 18.52 -0.31
N THR A 77 -15.91 17.43 -0.92
CA THR A 77 -15.37 16.25 -0.24
C THR A 77 -13.94 16.01 -0.75
N THR A 78 -13.00 15.86 0.17
CA THR A 78 -11.61 15.55 -0.15
C THR A 78 -11.23 14.20 0.46
N ILE A 79 -10.58 13.35 -0.34
CA ILE A 79 -10.00 12.06 0.08
C ILE A 79 -8.52 11.98 -0.29
N HIS A 80 -7.80 11.11 0.41
CA HIS A 80 -6.42 10.79 0.14
C HIS A 80 -6.28 9.34 -0.31
N ILE A 81 -5.72 9.15 -1.53
CA ILE A 81 -5.33 7.82 -2.02
C ILE A 81 -3.80 7.75 -2.02
N ARG A 82 -3.24 6.79 -1.30
CA ARG A 82 -1.79 6.54 -1.32
C ARG A 82 -1.44 5.38 -2.20
N ALA A 83 -0.34 5.56 -2.94
CA ALA A 83 0.21 4.53 -3.80
C ALA A 83 1.68 4.27 -3.44
N ALA A 84 2.03 3.00 -3.31
CA ALA A 84 3.41 2.55 -3.18
C ALA A 84 3.80 1.70 -4.40
N GLY A 85 5.09 1.64 -4.69
CA GLY A 85 5.62 0.91 -5.83
C GLY A 85 5.63 -0.61 -5.68
N ASP A 86 6.65 -1.25 -6.23
CA ASP A 86 6.77 -2.71 -6.27
C ASP A 86 7.13 -3.30 -4.89
N LEU A 87 6.30 -4.21 -4.37
CA LEU A 87 6.75 -5.18 -3.39
C LEU A 87 7.20 -6.42 -4.17
N ASN A 88 8.52 -6.57 -4.33
CA ASN A 88 9.11 -7.61 -5.17
C ASN A 88 9.62 -8.77 -4.29
N VAL A 89 8.94 -9.92 -4.34
CA VAL A 89 9.24 -11.09 -3.50
C VAL A 89 10.54 -11.76 -3.93
N THR A 90 11.56 -11.66 -3.06
CA THR A 90 12.89 -12.27 -3.20
C THR A 90 13.27 -13.00 -1.92
N ASP A 91 14.40 -13.75 -1.94
CA ASP A 91 14.97 -14.36 -0.73
C ASP A 91 15.22 -13.31 0.36
N ALA A 92 15.68 -12.11 -0.02
CA ALA A 92 15.95 -11.03 0.91
C ALA A 92 14.67 -10.53 1.61
N VAL A 93 13.57 -10.44 0.86
CA VAL A 93 12.25 -10.07 1.40
C VAL A 93 11.74 -11.14 2.37
N VAL A 94 11.80 -12.42 1.99
CA VAL A 94 11.36 -13.52 2.85
C VAL A 94 12.19 -13.59 4.13
N ASN A 95 13.52 -13.46 4.01
CA ASN A 95 14.43 -13.48 5.14
C ASN A 95 14.21 -12.34 6.14
N ALA A 96 13.79 -11.17 5.66
CA ALA A 96 13.47 -10.03 6.52
C ALA A 96 12.30 -10.29 7.49
N GLY A 97 11.41 -11.22 7.13
CA GLY A 97 10.28 -11.62 7.97
C GLY A 97 10.57 -12.79 8.92
N ILE A 98 11.76 -13.42 8.85
CA ILE A 98 12.05 -14.59 9.70
C ILE A 98 12.03 -14.20 11.18
N SER A 99 11.20 -14.88 11.96
CA SER A 99 11.09 -14.78 13.40
C SER A 99 11.47 -16.12 14.07
N VAL A 100 11.37 -16.23 15.41
CA VAL A 100 11.88 -17.39 16.16
C VAL A 100 11.26 -18.72 15.72
N ASN A 101 9.98 -18.75 15.40
CA ASN A 101 9.25 -19.97 15.02
C ASN A 101 8.29 -19.76 13.84
N ASN A 102 8.30 -18.59 13.21
CA ASN A 102 7.36 -18.19 12.19
C ASN A 102 7.89 -16.98 11.41
N TYR A 103 7.03 -16.33 10.63
CA TYR A 103 7.32 -15.07 9.96
C TYR A 103 6.57 -13.92 10.63
N ASP A 104 7.23 -12.74 10.74
CA ASP A 104 6.64 -11.48 11.19
C ASP A 104 7.29 -10.33 10.40
N PHE A 105 6.52 -9.73 9.50
CA PHE A 105 6.97 -8.61 8.67
C PHE A 105 6.62 -7.24 9.28
N SER A 106 5.93 -7.20 10.44
CA SER A 106 5.54 -5.93 11.07
C SER A 106 6.74 -5.01 11.38
N PRO A 107 7.91 -5.52 11.82
CA PRO A 107 9.08 -4.67 12.03
C PRO A 107 9.63 -4.04 10.74
N VAL A 108 9.45 -4.72 9.60
CA VAL A 108 9.95 -4.25 8.29
C VAL A 108 9.28 -2.93 7.89
N PHE A 109 7.98 -2.79 8.15
CA PHE A 109 7.16 -1.68 7.71
C PHE A 109 6.82 -0.66 8.79
N LYS A 110 7.30 -0.83 10.03
CA LYS A 110 6.90 -0.01 11.18
C LYS A 110 7.10 1.50 10.96
N ASP A 111 8.18 1.89 10.23
CA ASP A 111 8.54 3.30 10.04
C ASP A 111 7.69 4.01 8.97
N VAL A 112 6.95 3.24 8.15
CA VAL A 112 6.03 3.71 7.11
C VAL A 112 4.57 3.37 7.40
N SER A 113 4.29 2.49 8.37
CA SER A 113 2.95 2.00 8.67
C SER A 113 1.95 3.12 8.98
N ALA A 114 2.31 4.06 9.86
CA ALA A 114 1.43 5.19 10.17
C ALA A 114 1.15 6.07 8.96
N LEU A 115 2.14 6.25 8.05
CA LEU A 115 1.93 6.97 6.81
C LEU A 115 0.93 6.25 5.92
N LEU A 116 1.09 4.93 5.70
CA LEU A 116 0.20 4.17 4.82
C LEU A 116 -1.23 4.09 5.37
N SER A 117 -1.38 3.89 6.69
CA SER A 117 -2.70 3.73 7.34
C SER A 117 -3.48 5.03 7.54
N ASP A 118 -2.86 6.19 7.35
CA ASP A 118 -3.50 7.51 7.50
C ASP A 118 -4.18 7.99 6.21
N ALA A 119 -4.21 7.18 5.16
CA ALA A 119 -4.95 7.45 3.93
C ALA A 119 -6.36 6.87 3.99
N ASP A 120 -7.25 7.38 3.16
CA ASP A 120 -8.58 6.81 2.98
C ASP A 120 -8.55 5.50 2.18
N LEU A 121 -7.51 5.31 1.34
CA LEU A 121 -7.22 4.07 0.62
C LEU A 121 -5.73 4.01 0.27
N THR A 122 -5.14 2.82 0.44
CA THR A 122 -3.74 2.56 0.04
C THR A 122 -3.65 1.41 -0.95
N VAL A 123 -2.92 1.64 -2.06
CA VAL A 123 -2.68 0.66 -3.12
C VAL A 123 -1.19 0.44 -3.35
N MET A 124 -0.78 -0.80 -3.69
CA MET A 124 0.58 -1.11 -4.14
C MET A 124 0.61 -2.28 -5.13
N ASN A 125 1.74 -2.45 -5.84
CA ASN A 125 1.95 -3.64 -6.66
C ASN A 125 2.56 -4.76 -5.82
N PHE A 126 1.96 -5.97 -5.90
CA PHE A 126 2.48 -7.18 -5.26
C PHE A 126 3.09 -8.11 -6.31
N GLU A 127 4.39 -7.99 -6.54
CA GLU A 127 5.15 -8.79 -7.48
C GLU A 127 5.63 -10.08 -6.83
N GLY A 128 4.68 -10.99 -6.61
CA GLY A 128 4.90 -12.26 -5.95
C GLY A 128 3.65 -13.12 -5.90
N ASN A 129 3.77 -14.25 -5.19
CA ASN A 129 2.69 -15.19 -4.96
C ASN A 129 2.59 -15.57 -3.46
N ILE A 130 1.40 -16.00 -3.05
CA ILE A 130 1.15 -16.62 -1.75
C ILE A 130 0.55 -18.00 -2.03
N CYS A 131 1.42 -18.98 -2.25
CA CYS A 131 1.01 -20.33 -2.69
C CYS A 131 1.74 -21.47 -1.95
N GLY A 132 2.40 -21.16 -0.84
CA GLY A 132 3.14 -22.11 -0.02
C GLY A 132 4.64 -22.20 -0.38
N GLU A 133 5.34 -23.05 0.35
CA GLU A 133 6.77 -23.30 0.16
C GLU A 133 7.08 -24.01 -1.18
N PRO A 134 8.30 -23.87 -1.72
CA PRO A 134 9.41 -23.08 -1.20
C PRO A 134 9.21 -21.60 -1.43
N TYR A 135 9.65 -20.76 -0.45
CA TYR A 135 9.58 -19.31 -0.53
C TYR A 135 10.82 -18.69 -1.17
N GLY A 136 10.70 -17.46 -1.66
CA GLY A 136 11.82 -16.64 -2.14
C GLY A 136 11.92 -16.54 -3.66
N THR A 137 13.10 -16.11 -4.13
CA THR A 137 13.35 -15.71 -5.53
C THR A 137 12.99 -16.77 -6.58
N ALA A 138 13.26 -18.04 -6.28
CA ALA A 138 13.05 -19.12 -7.26
C ALA A 138 11.57 -19.34 -7.62
N THR A 139 10.67 -19.09 -6.68
CA THR A 139 9.22 -19.28 -6.83
C THR A 139 8.45 -17.97 -6.80
N THR A 140 9.09 -16.89 -6.36
CA THR A 140 8.42 -15.63 -6.02
C THR A 140 7.27 -15.82 -5.02
N SER A 141 7.28 -16.93 -4.24
CA SER A 141 6.30 -17.19 -3.19
C SER A 141 6.75 -16.63 -1.86
N ALA A 142 5.82 -16.10 -1.08
CA ALA A 142 6.05 -15.57 0.26
C ALA A 142 5.10 -16.20 1.28
N PRO A 143 5.45 -16.16 2.59
CA PRO A 143 4.54 -16.52 3.67
C PRO A 143 3.33 -15.59 3.73
N ALA A 144 2.16 -16.11 4.11
CA ALA A 144 0.93 -15.33 4.20
C ALA A 144 0.98 -14.21 5.26
N GLU A 145 1.88 -14.30 6.22
CA GLU A 145 2.15 -13.27 7.22
C GLU A 145 2.60 -11.94 6.60
N LEU A 146 3.15 -11.97 5.38
CA LEU A 146 3.45 -10.76 4.62
C LEU A 146 2.17 -9.97 4.32
N LEU A 147 1.09 -10.63 3.88
CA LEU A 147 -0.21 -9.98 3.67
C LEU A 147 -0.80 -9.45 4.97
N THR A 148 -0.63 -10.18 6.08
CA THR A 148 -1.07 -9.72 7.41
C THR A 148 -0.37 -8.42 7.81
N ALA A 149 0.93 -8.31 7.55
CA ALA A 149 1.69 -7.09 7.83
C ALA A 149 1.28 -5.93 6.91
N LEU A 150 1.07 -6.19 5.62
CA LEU A 150 0.58 -5.18 4.67
C LEU A 150 -0.80 -4.66 5.06
N ARG A 151 -1.75 -5.54 5.40
CA ARG A 151 -3.07 -5.12 5.88
C ARG A 151 -2.96 -4.33 7.18
N GLY A 152 -2.09 -4.75 8.09
CA GLY A 152 -1.77 -4.03 9.34
C GLY A 152 -1.20 -2.64 9.13
N CYS A 153 -0.56 -2.39 7.98
CA CYS A 153 -0.09 -1.07 7.54
C CYS A 153 -1.15 -0.25 6.79
N GLY A 154 -2.37 -0.77 6.61
CA GLY A 154 -3.44 -0.05 5.93
C GLY A 154 -3.50 -0.26 4.42
N VAL A 155 -2.82 -1.28 3.87
CA VAL A 155 -2.95 -1.61 2.44
C VAL A 155 -4.33 -2.20 2.18
N ASP A 156 -5.06 -1.62 1.22
CA ASP A 156 -6.44 -1.97 0.87
C ASP A 156 -6.53 -2.68 -0.48
N LEU A 157 -5.69 -2.30 -1.45
CA LEU A 157 -5.67 -2.86 -2.79
C LEU A 157 -4.27 -3.35 -3.16
N LEU A 158 -4.19 -4.53 -3.81
CA LEU A 158 -2.96 -5.05 -4.41
C LEU A 158 -3.13 -5.23 -5.92
N GLN A 159 -2.28 -4.55 -6.69
CA GLN A 159 -2.14 -4.82 -8.12
C GLN A 159 -1.57 -6.22 -8.31
N MET A 160 -2.32 -7.08 -9.00
CA MET A 160 -1.94 -8.45 -9.33
C MET A 160 -1.70 -8.67 -10.82
N ALA A 161 -2.00 -7.68 -11.66
CA ALA A 161 -1.57 -7.67 -13.05
C ALA A 161 -0.09 -7.26 -13.12
N ASN A 162 0.82 -8.23 -12.98
CA ASN A 162 2.27 -8.02 -13.01
C ASN A 162 3.00 -9.25 -13.59
N SER A 163 4.32 -9.17 -13.70
CA SER A 163 5.17 -10.20 -14.32
C SER A 163 5.13 -11.53 -13.58
N CYS A 164 4.87 -11.53 -12.28
CA CYS A 164 4.85 -12.70 -11.39
C CYS A 164 3.49 -13.37 -11.27
N ALA A 165 2.42 -12.80 -11.84
CA ALA A 165 1.04 -13.25 -11.64
C ALA A 165 0.82 -14.77 -11.78
N ILE A 166 1.49 -15.41 -12.75
CA ILE A 166 1.39 -16.86 -13.00
C ILE A 166 2.72 -17.61 -12.83
N ASN A 167 3.66 -17.09 -12.04
CA ASN A 167 4.95 -17.77 -11.84
C ASN A 167 4.80 -19.18 -11.28
N ASN A 168 3.76 -19.41 -10.48
CA ASN A 168 3.40 -20.71 -9.93
C ASN A 168 2.15 -21.32 -10.62
N GLY A 169 1.94 -20.96 -11.90
CA GLY A 169 0.79 -21.42 -12.69
C GLY A 169 -0.55 -20.87 -12.20
N LEU A 170 -1.64 -21.38 -12.78
CA LEU A 170 -2.99 -20.92 -12.45
C LEU A 170 -3.39 -21.28 -11.01
N ASN A 171 -2.92 -22.39 -10.48
CA ASN A 171 -3.16 -22.77 -9.08
C ASN A 171 -2.48 -21.77 -8.12
N GLY A 172 -1.25 -21.33 -8.44
CA GLY A 172 -0.55 -20.31 -7.68
C GLY A 172 -1.27 -18.96 -7.73
N LEU A 173 -1.74 -18.55 -8.91
CA LEU A 173 -2.55 -17.34 -9.06
C LEU A 173 -3.82 -17.43 -8.18
N THR A 174 -4.60 -18.49 -8.32
CA THR A 174 -5.85 -18.65 -7.54
C THR A 174 -5.58 -18.69 -6.04
N ALA A 175 -4.55 -19.41 -5.59
CA ALA A 175 -4.16 -19.45 -4.18
C ALA A 175 -3.79 -18.04 -3.67
N THR A 176 -3.01 -17.29 -4.44
CA THR A 176 -2.59 -15.92 -4.10
C THR A 176 -3.79 -14.98 -3.98
N LEU A 177 -4.69 -14.97 -4.97
CA LEU A 177 -5.89 -14.12 -4.94
C LEU A 177 -6.79 -14.44 -3.72
N ASN A 178 -6.95 -15.73 -3.40
CA ASN A 178 -7.70 -16.15 -2.22
C ASN A 178 -7.02 -15.70 -0.92
N ALA A 179 -5.71 -15.83 -0.82
CA ALA A 179 -4.95 -15.38 0.37
C ALA A 179 -5.05 -13.86 0.57
N ILE A 180 -4.96 -13.08 -0.52
CA ILE A 180 -5.12 -11.61 -0.49
C ILE A 180 -6.50 -11.24 0.06
N ARG A 181 -7.57 -11.85 -0.46
CA ARG A 181 -8.94 -11.61 0.03
C ARG A 181 -9.15 -12.05 1.47
N GLN A 182 -8.57 -13.19 1.87
CA GLN A 182 -8.62 -13.65 3.27
C GLN A 182 -7.92 -12.69 4.23
N ALA A 183 -6.88 -11.99 3.78
CA ALA A 183 -6.22 -10.93 4.54
C ALA A 183 -7.05 -9.62 4.61
N GLY A 184 -8.18 -9.54 3.92
CA GLY A 184 -9.01 -8.34 3.85
C GLY A 184 -8.45 -7.27 2.91
N ILE A 185 -7.71 -7.69 1.89
CA ILE A 185 -7.16 -6.83 0.82
C ILE A 185 -7.84 -7.23 -0.49
N GLU A 186 -8.10 -6.28 -1.39
CA GLU A 186 -8.71 -6.55 -2.68
C GLU A 186 -7.66 -6.64 -3.80
N PRO A 187 -7.61 -7.72 -4.58
CA PRO A 187 -6.72 -7.84 -5.73
C PRO A 187 -7.30 -7.13 -6.96
N VAL A 188 -6.45 -6.44 -7.74
CA VAL A 188 -6.84 -5.70 -8.94
C VAL A 188 -6.08 -6.21 -10.17
N GLY A 189 -6.80 -6.47 -11.27
CA GLY A 189 -6.23 -6.79 -12.58
C GLY A 189 -5.91 -8.25 -12.83
N ALA A 190 -6.19 -9.14 -11.85
CA ALA A 190 -6.13 -10.58 -12.05
C ALA A 190 -7.35 -11.27 -11.40
N PHE A 191 -7.76 -12.39 -11.95
CA PHE A 191 -9.03 -13.05 -11.63
C PHE A 191 -8.82 -14.56 -11.45
N GLY A 192 -9.53 -15.15 -10.49
CA GLY A 192 -9.42 -16.57 -10.17
C GLY A 192 -10.16 -17.47 -11.16
N SER A 193 -11.04 -16.91 -11.99
CA SER A 193 -11.80 -17.64 -13.02
C SER A 193 -12.34 -16.69 -14.10
N SER A 194 -12.68 -17.27 -15.27
CA SER A 194 -13.36 -16.51 -16.34
C SER A 194 -14.76 -16.01 -15.92
N SER A 195 -15.40 -16.66 -14.95
CA SER A 195 -16.67 -16.15 -14.38
C SER A 195 -16.43 -14.86 -13.60
N GLU A 196 -15.43 -14.85 -12.74
CA GLU A 196 -15.03 -13.65 -11.98
C GLU A 196 -14.66 -12.49 -12.89
N PHE A 197 -13.86 -12.74 -13.94
CA PHE A 197 -13.56 -11.71 -14.95
C PHE A 197 -14.83 -11.14 -15.60
N LYS A 198 -15.78 -12.01 -15.98
CA LYS A 198 -17.05 -11.59 -16.60
C LYS A 198 -17.91 -10.77 -15.66
N GLU A 199 -17.96 -11.13 -14.38
CA GLU A 199 -18.70 -10.42 -13.34
C GLU A 199 -18.08 -9.04 -13.04
N SER A 200 -16.77 -9.00 -12.86
CA SER A 200 -16.02 -7.76 -12.60
C SER A 200 -15.80 -6.92 -13.87
N LYS A 201 -15.97 -7.48 -15.07
CA LYS A 201 -15.68 -6.86 -16.37
C LYS A 201 -14.22 -6.36 -16.49
N GLY A 202 -13.32 -6.89 -15.66
CA GLY A 202 -11.88 -6.57 -15.70
C GLY A 202 -11.45 -5.39 -14.82
N TYR A 203 -12.30 -4.83 -13.96
CA TYR A 203 -11.98 -3.71 -13.08
C TYR A 203 -12.59 -3.89 -11.68
N THR A 204 -12.22 -2.99 -10.77
CA THR A 204 -12.74 -2.92 -9.39
C THR A 204 -13.34 -1.53 -9.15
N MET A 205 -14.54 -1.46 -8.58
CA MET A 205 -15.16 -0.21 -8.13
C MET A 205 -15.15 -0.14 -6.62
N THR A 206 -14.82 1.02 -6.06
CA THR A 206 -14.93 1.28 -4.62
C THR A 206 -15.56 2.66 -4.40
N GLU A 207 -16.16 2.85 -3.23
CA GLU A 207 -16.70 4.15 -2.83
C GLU A 207 -16.01 4.61 -1.54
N ILE A 208 -15.40 5.79 -1.58
CA ILE A 208 -14.65 6.40 -0.51
C ILE A 208 -15.32 7.73 -0.18
N GLN A 209 -15.96 7.86 0.97
CA GLN A 209 -16.64 9.07 1.42
C GLN A 209 -17.63 9.67 0.38
N GLY A 210 -18.27 8.81 -0.42
CA GLY A 210 -19.21 9.23 -1.47
C GLY A 210 -18.55 9.61 -2.80
N ILE A 211 -17.26 9.33 -2.97
CA ILE A 211 -16.54 9.41 -4.24
C ILE A 211 -16.40 8.00 -4.79
N LYS A 212 -16.94 7.74 -5.98
CA LYS A 212 -16.80 6.47 -6.70
C LYS A 212 -15.49 6.44 -7.45
N VAL A 213 -14.59 5.54 -7.08
CA VAL A 213 -13.29 5.37 -7.74
C VAL A 213 -13.26 4.04 -8.46
N GLY A 214 -12.98 4.06 -9.76
CA GLY A 214 -12.73 2.87 -10.57
C GLY A 214 -11.24 2.57 -10.63
N PHE A 215 -10.85 1.34 -10.29
CA PHE A 215 -9.47 0.85 -10.43
C PHE A 215 -9.40 -0.19 -11.53
N VAL A 216 -8.46 -0.02 -12.45
CA VAL A 216 -8.10 -1.03 -13.44
C VAL A 216 -6.59 -1.25 -13.40
N ALA A 217 -6.15 -2.50 -13.55
CA ALA A 217 -4.72 -2.78 -13.62
C ALA A 217 -4.39 -3.58 -14.88
N PHE A 218 -3.22 -3.28 -15.48
CA PHE A 218 -2.71 -3.98 -16.66
C PHE A 218 -1.22 -4.27 -16.51
N THR A 219 -0.77 -5.41 -17.07
CA THR A 219 0.66 -5.74 -17.15
C THR A 219 1.13 -5.85 -18.59
N LYS A 220 2.41 -5.50 -18.82
CA LYS A 220 3.06 -5.71 -20.11
C LYS A 220 3.15 -7.19 -20.48
N GLY A 221 3.30 -8.08 -19.49
CA GLY A 221 3.48 -9.50 -19.70
C GLY A 221 3.61 -10.29 -18.40
N LEU A 222 3.88 -11.56 -18.54
CA LEU A 222 3.86 -12.57 -17.47
C LEU A 222 5.24 -13.23 -17.30
N GLY A 223 6.31 -12.45 -17.28
CA GLY A 223 7.68 -12.95 -17.13
C GLY A 223 8.09 -13.89 -18.26
N GLY A 224 7.69 -13.60 -19.50
CA GLY A 224 7.95 -14.43 -20.68
C GLY A 224 7.09 -15.71 -20.78
N ARG A 225 6.09 -15.87 -19.90
CA ARG A 225 5.16 -16.99 -19.94
C ARG A 225 3.91 -16.66 -20.75
N GLY A 226 3.40 -17.65 -21.49
CA GLY A 226 2.07 -17.57 -22.11
C GLY A 226 0.98 -17.99 -21.11
N MET A 227 -0.18 -17.36 -21.18
CA MET A 227 -1.36 -17.80 -20.46
C MET A 227 -1.85 -19.14 -21.05
N PRO A 228 -2.18 -20.14 -20.24
CA PRO A 228 -2.76 -21.38 -20.73
C PRO A 228 -4.06 -21.12 -21.50
N ALA A 229 -4.27 -21.84 -22.62
CA ALA A 229 -5.41 -21.67 -23.49
C ALA A 229 -6.74 -21.76 -22.74
N GLY A 230 -7.68 -20.87 -23.06
CA GLY A 230 -8.99 -20.75 -22.40
C GLY A 230 -8.96 -19.98 -21.08
N ASN A 231 -7.82 -19.38 -20.72
CA ASN A 231 -7.64 -18.59 -19.50
C ASN A 231 -7.09 -17.16 -19.80
N GLU A 232 -7.23 -16.70 -21.03
CA GLU A 232 -6.64 -15.45 -21.53
C GLU A 232 -7.18 -14.20 -20.83
N ASP A 233 -8.29 -14.33 -20.13
CA ASP A 233 -8.93 -13.25 -19.38
C ASP A 233 -8.53 -13.18 -17.90
N LEU A 234 -7.75 -14.15 -17.40
CA LEU A 234 -7.42 -14.20 -15.97
C LEU A 234 -6.41 -13.12 -15.52
N VAL A 235 -5.73 -12.46 -16.45
CA VAL A 235 -4.89 -11.30 -16.15
C VAL A 235 -5.08 -10.26 -17.25
N ASN A 236 -5.26 -9.00 -16.87
CA ASN A 236 -5.34 -7.91 -17.84
C ASN A 236 -3.97 -7.59 -18.43
N LEU A 237 -3.86 -7.62 -19.75
CA LEU A 237 -2.62 -7.47 -20.50
C LEU A 237 -2.62 -6.18 -21.32
N LEU A 238 -1.46 -5.51 -21.38
CA LEU A 238 -1.25 -4.31 -22.21
C LEU A 238 -1.01 -4.63 -23.69
N TYR A 239 -0.53 -5.85 -23.99
CA TYR A 239 -0.11 -6.23 -25.34
C TYR A 239 -0.76 -7.54 -25.77
N GLU A 240 -1.09 -7.63 -27.06
CA GLU A 240 -1.55 -8.88 -27.67
C GLU A 240 -0.42 -9.90 -27.75
N ASP A 241 0.80 -9.42 -28.07
CA ASP A 241 2.04 -10.19 -28.19
C ASP A 241 2.86 -10.20 -26.87
N TYR A 242 2.18 -10.17 -25.72
CA TYR A 242 2.74 -10.05 -24.36
C TYR A 242 3.75 -11.16 -23.99
N ALA A 243 3.72 -12.31 -24.65
CA ALA A 243 4.64 -13.41 -24.39
C ALA A 243 5.90 -13.36 -25.29
N THR A 244 5.98 -12.40 -26.21
CA THR A 244 7.03 -12.34 -27.23
C THR A 244 7.71 -10.98 -27.37
N GLU A 245 7.06 -10.01 -28.02
CA GLU A 245 7.75 -8.80 -28.50
C GLU A 245 7.27 -7.48 -27.88
N TYR A 246 6.09 -7.44 -27.24
CA TYR A 246 5.50 -6.23 -26.65
C TYR A 246 5.33 -5.07 -27.64
N LYS A 247 4.96 -5.36 -28.88
CA LYS A 247 4.84 -4.37 -29.97
C LYS A 247 3.40 -3.94 -30.23
N THR A 248 2.43 -4.86 -30.04
CA THR A 248 1.02 -4.65 -30.37
C THR A 248 0.22 -4.37 -29.12
N ILE A 249 -0.13 -3.09 -28.87
CA ILE A 249 -0.95 -2.72 -27.73
C ILE A 249 -2.36 -3.32 -27.90
N ALA A 250 -2.90 -3.97 -26.89
CA ALA A 250 -4.22 -4.62 -26.85
C ALA A 250 -5.36 -3.58 -26.74
N LYS A 251 -5.45 -2.68 -27.71
CA LYS A 251 -6.31 -1.48 -27.68
C LYS A 251 -7.78 -1.82 -27.51
N GLU A 252 -8.28 -2.82 -28.23
CA GLU A 252 -9.68 -3.23 -28.20
C GLU A 252 -10.07 -3.73 -26.79
N LYS A 253 -9.26 -4.59 -26.19
CA LYS A 253 -9.49 -5.14 -24.85
C LYS A 253 -9.43 -4.01 -23.79
N ILE A 254 -8.41 -3.18 -23.81
CA ILE A 254 -8.26 -2.03 -22.90
C ILE A 254 -9.46 -1.10 -23.01
N THR A 255 -9.83 -0.70 -24.21
CA THR A 255 -10.96 0.22 -24.46
C THR A 255 -12.29 -0.41 -24.04
N SER A 256 -12.48 -1.70 -24.26
CA SER A 256 -13.71 -2.42 -23.85
C SER A 256 -13.87 -2.43 -22.32
N ILE A 257 -12.81 -2.68 -21.58
CA ILE A 257 -12.83 -2.66 -20.11
C ILE A 257 -13.15 -1.24 -19.60
N LEU A 258 -12.47 -0.21 -20.13
CA LEU A 258 -12.68 1.19 -19.72
C LEU A 258 -14.10 1.67 -20.05
N LYS A 259 -14.66 1.34 -21.21
CA LYS A 259 -16.06 1.65 -21.56
C LYS A 259 -17.06 0.96 -20.63
N SER A 260 -16.77 -0.26 -20.22
CA SER A 260 -17.62 -0.99 -19.27
C SER A 260 -17.59 -0.34 -17.89
N MET A 261 -16.44 0.21 -17.48
CA MET A 261 -16.30 0.96 -16.23
C MET A 261 -16.99 2.32 -16.32
N GLU A 262 -16.85 3.06 -17.43
CA GLU A 262 -17.50 4.34 -17.67
C GLU A 262 -19.03 4.24 -17.53
N ALA A 263 -19.62 3.12 -17.96
CA ALA A 263 -21.06 2.88 -17.82
C ALA A 263 -21.54 2.84 -16.35
N GLU A 264 -20.66 2.58 -15.40
CA GLU A 264 -20.95 2.63 -13.96
C GLU A 264 -20.77 4.02 -13.35
N LYS A 265 -20.33 4.98 -14.16
CA LYS A 265 -20.15 6.40 -13.81
C LYS A 265 -19.24 6.60 -12.59
N PRO A 266 -17.98 6.19 -12.66
CA PRO A 266 -17.02 6.56 -11.64
C PRO A 266 -16.85 8.08 -11.59
N ASP A 267 -16.51 8.60 -10.41
CA ASP A 267 -16.11 10.00 -10.23
C ASP A 267 -14.64 10.20 -10.58
N LEU A 268 -13.81 9.14 -10.43
CA LEU A 268 -12.38 9.12 -10.75
C LEU A 268 -11.99 7.73 -11.25
N VAL A 269 -11.10 7.67 -12.25
CA VAL A 269 -10.56 6.42 -12.79
C VAL A 269 -9.04 6.36 -12.59
N VAL A 270 -8.57 5.31 -11.91
CA VAL A 270 -7.16 5.04 -11.63
C VAL A 270 -6.71 3.79 -12.39
N ALA A 271 -5.68 3.92 -13.23
CA ALA A 271 -5.04 2.80 -13.90
C ALA A 271 -3.69 2.48 -13.22
N LEU A 272 -3.52 1.22 -12.82
CA LEU A 272 -2.29 0.67 -12.25
C LEU A 272 -1.57 -0.11 -13.36
N LEU A 273 -0.34 0.30 -13.71
CA LEU A 273 0.37 -0.25 -14.85
C LEU A 273 1.70 -0.88 -14.48
N HIS A 274 1.85 -2.14 -14.82
CA HIS A 274 3.13 -2.85 -14.72
C HIS A 274 3.76 -2.91 -16.10
N TRP A 275 4.65 -1.94 -16.42
CA TRP A 275 5.06 -1.60 -17.78
C TRP A 275 6.52 -1.11 -17.91
N GLY A 276 6.93 -0.67 -19.08
CA GLY A 276 8.27 -0.13 -19.29
C GLY A 276 9.36 -1.20 -19.37
N SER A 277 10.57 -0.88 -18.96
CA SER A 277 11.72 -1.78 -18.94
C SER A 277 12.38 -1.74 -17.57
N GLU A 278 12.73 -2.92 -17.05
CA GLU A 278 13.44 -3.03 -15.75
C GLU A 278 14.72 -2.18 -15.77
N TYR A 279 14.95 -1.50 -14.64
CA TYR A 279 16.15 -0.71 -14.34
C TYR A 279 16.42 0.40 -15.35
N ASN A 280 15.39 0.90 -15.99
CA ASN A 280 15.47 2.01 -16.94
C ASN A 280 14.70 3.22 -16.39
N ASP A 281 15.41 4.34 -16.27
CA ASP A 281 14.87 5.60 -15.77
C ASP A 281 14.12 6.39 -16.85
N ASP A 282 14.33 6.06 -18.15
CA ASP A 282 13.78 6.80 -19.27
C ASP A 282 12.37 6.31 -19.62
N ILE A 283 11.51 7.25 -19.98
CA ILE A 283 10.16 6.98 -20.47
C ILE A 283 10.23 6.54 -21.93
N SER A 284 9.70 5.37 -22.24
CA SER A 284 9.64 4.86 -23.62
C SER A 284 8.50 5.51 -24.40
N LYS A 285 8.66 5.58 -25.74
CA LYS A 285 7.58 6.02 -26.66
C LYS A 285 6.29 5.20 -26.47
N THR A 286 6.41 3.92 -26.14
CA THR A 286 5.24 3.05 -25.93
C THR A 286 4.50 3.41 -24.65
N GLN A 287 5.22 3.77 -23.58
CA GLN A 287 4.57 4.28 -22.36
C GLN A 287 3.75 5.53 -22.68
N THR A 288 4.30 6.50 -23.42
CA THR A 288 3.57 7.69 -23.87
C THR A 288 2.33 7.35 -24.72
N GLN A 289 2.43 6.35 -25.61
CA GLN A 289 1.28 5.90 -26.42
C GLN A 289 0.18 5.28 -25.55
N ILE A 290 0.55 4.51 -24.53
CA ILE A 290 -0.40 3.91 -23.58
C ILE A 290 -1.05 5.00 -22.72
N VAL A 291 -0.30 5.99 -22.21
CA VAL A 291 -0.86 7.15 -21.50
C VAL A 291 -1.93 7.83 -22.34
N ASN A 292 -1.62 8.18 -23.58
CA ASN A 292 -2.56 8.83 -24.50
C ASN A 292 -3.82 7.98 -24.76
N LEU A 293 -3.67 6.65 -24.88
CA LEU A 293 -4.79 5.72 -25.03
C LEU A 293 -5.70 5.73 -23.80
N LEU A 294 -5.12 5.63 -22.61
CA LEU A 294 -5.87 5.56 -21.35
C LEU A 294 -6.57 6.87 -21.03
N GLN A 295 -5.87 8.01 -21.13
CA GLN A 295 -6.47 9.34 -20.88
C GLN A 295 -7.60 9.66 -21.89
N LYS A 296 -7.43 9.28 -23.18
CA LYS A 296 -8.50 9.42 -24.17
C LYS A 296 -9.75 8.60 -23.82
N ASN A 297 -9.61 7.54 -23.03
CA ASN A 297 -10.71 6.69 -22.58
C ASN A 297 -11.09 6.95 -21.11
N GLY A 298 -10.83 8.15 -20.59
CA GLY A 298 -11.35 8.61 -19.30
C GLY A 298 -10.55 8.21 -18.07
N VAL A 299 -9.28 7.83 -18.23
CA VAL A 299 -8.39 7.59 -17.07
C VAL A 299 -7.80 8.91 -16.59
N ASP A 300 -8.01 9.20 -15.30
CA ASP A 300 -7.56 10.44 -14.66
C ASP A 300 -6.16 10.29 -14.03
N VAL A 301 -5.88 9.12 -13.44
CA VAL A 301 -4.64 8.83 -12.73
C VAL A 301 -4.01 7.56 -13.28
N ILE A 302 -2.72 7.61 -13.58
CA ILE A 302 -1.92 6.46 -13.97
C ILE A 302 -0.79 6.29 -12.96
N ILE A 303 -0.66 5.08 -12.39
CA ILE A 303 0.38 4.71 -11.44
C ILE A 303 1.16 3.54 -12.02
N GLY A 304 2.43 3.78 -12.36
CA GLY A 304 3.32 2.82 -12.98
C GLY A 304 4.24 2.11 -12.00
N THR A 305 4.56 0.85 -12.35
CA THR A 305 5.46 -0.07 -11.66
C THR A 305 6.24 -0.92 -12.69
N HIS A 306 7.12 -1.83 -12.28
CA HIS A 306 7.98 -2.70 -13.09
C HIS A 306 9.38 -2.16 -13.41
N PRO A 307 9.65 -0.88 -13.65
CA PRO A 307 11.04 -0.45 -13.83
C PRO A 307 11.93 -0.65 -12.60
N HIS A 308 11.34 -0.86 -11.40
CA HIS A 308 12.06 -0.98 -10.11
C HIS A 308 12.85 0.28 -9.74
N THR A 309 12.86 1.28 -10.61
CA THR A 309 13.49 2.59 -10.41
C THR A 309 12.45 3.68 -10.54
N LEU A 310 12.66 4.78 -9.83
CA LEU A 310 11.77 5.93 -9.89
C LEU A 310 11.87 6.60 -11.27
N GLN A 311 10.74 6.80 -11.94
CA GLN A 311 10.61 7.61 -13.14
C GLN A 311 9.82 8.90 -12.85
N THR A 312 9.74 9.78 -13.85
CA THR A 312 9.06 11.09 -13.77
C THR A 312 7.60 10.96 -13.36
N ILE A 313 7.10 12.02 -12.71
CA ILE A 313 5.68 12.21 -12.39
C ILE A 313 5.19 13.45 -13.14
N ASP A 314 4.20 13.28 -14.01
CA ASP A 314 3.58 14.37 -14.76
C ASP A 314 2.22 14.72 -14.12
N TYR A 315 2.07 15.94 -13.66
CA TYR A 315 0.83 16.43 -13.06
C TYR A 315 0.27 17.59 -13.86
N ASN A 316 -0.92 17.40 -14.41
CA ASN A 316 -1.68 18.46 -15.05
C ASN A 316 -2.73 19.04 -14.08
N LYS A 317 -2.37 20.09 -13.38
CA LYS A 317 -3.23 20.72 -12.36
C LYS A 317 -4.56 21.24 -12.95
N SER A 318 -4.55 21.76 -14.17
CA SER A 318 -5.76 22.31 -14.80
C SER A 318 -6.75 21.21 -15.17
N ALA A 319 -6.28 20.09 -15.69
CA ALA A 319 -7.10 18.92 -16.00
C ALA A 319 -7.43 18.12 -14.73
N GLY A 320 -6.59 18.17 -13.69
CA GLY A 320 -6.70 17.36 -12.49
C GLY A 320 -6.29 15.91 -12.73
N THR A 321 -5.32 15.68 -13.64
CA THR A 321 -4.82 14.35 -14.02
C THR A 321 -3.37 14.18 -13.63
N LEU A 322 -2.96 12.94 -13.27
CA LEU A 322 -1.59 12.64 -12.88
C LEU A 322 -1.11 11.34 -13.52
N VAL A 323 0.14 11.33 -13.97
CA VAL A 323 0.85 10.14 -14.45
C VAL A 323 2.15 9.97 -13.67
N ALA A 324 2.21 8.99 -12.80
CA ALA A 324 3.46 8.52 -12.21
C ALA A 324 3.97 7.35 -13.05
N TYR A 325 5.03 7.55 -13.83
CA TYR A 325 5.50 6.52 -14.76
C TYR A 325 6.11 5.31 -14.06
N SER A 326 6.79 5.50 -12.93
CA SER A 326 7.20 4.44 -12.02
C SER A 326 7.46 5.01 -10.62
N LEU A 327 6.92 4.37 -9.60
CA LEU A 327 7.20 4.72 -8.21
C LEU A 327 8.49 4.07 -7.68
N GLY A 328 9.08 3.08 -8.38
CA GLY A 328 10.21 2.27 -7.93
C GLY A 328 9.81 1.16 -6.96
N ASP A 329 10.79 0.53 -6.29
CA ASP A 329 10.52 -0.54 -5.32
C ASP A 329 10.07 0.02 -3.96
N PHE A 330 8.87 -0.34 -3.53
CA PHE A 330 8.46 -0.14 -2.15
C PHE A 330 9.29 -1.01 -1.21
N PHE A 331 9.45 -2.29 -1.55
CA PHE A 331 10.26 -3.24 -0.80
C PHE A 331 10.72 -4.40 -1.67
N GLY A 332 12.02 -4.61 -1.75
CA GLY A 332 12.64 -5.64 -2.57
C GLY A 332 14.02 -6.03 -2.07
N ASP A 333 14.83 -6.63 -2.95
CA ASP A 333 16.21 -6.98 -2.66
C ASP A 333 17.09 -5.75 -2.39
N ALA A 334 16.84 -4.63 -3.07
CA ALA A 334 17.61 -3.39 -2.96
C ALA A 334 19.12 -3.55 -3.20
N SER A 335 19.53 -4.62 -3.88
CA SER A 335 20.95 -4.91 -4.18
C SER A 335 21.47 -4.18 -5.40
N ARG A 336 20.57 -3.77 -6.31
CA ARG A 336 20.88 -3.00 -7.51
C ARG A 336 20.82 -1.50 -7.25
N GLY A 337 21.66 -0.73 -7.90
CA GLY A 337 21.59 0.73 -7.83
C GLY A 337 20.21 1.25 -8.23
N ALA A 338 19.74 2.27 -7.55
CA ALA A 338 18.42 2.92 -7.72
C ALA A 338 17.18 2.05 -7.42
N THR A 339 17.34 0.82 -6.92
CA THR A 339 16.21 0.00 -6.43
C THR A 339 16.05 0.03 -4.90
N ASN A 340 16.93 0.73 -4.21
CA ASN A 340 16.93 0.87 -2.76
C ASN A 340 16.20 2.13 -2.26
N TYR A 341 15.73 2.99 -3.17
CA TYR A 341 14.90 4.14 -2.86
C TYR A 341 13.73 4.28 -3.83
N SER A 342 12.66 4.86 -3.36
CA SER A 342 11.43 5.09 -4.10
C SER A 342 10.58 6.16 -3.40
N VAL A 343 9.32 6.29 -3.79
CA VAL A 343 8.39 7.21 -3.15
C VAL A 343 7.07 6.52 -2.82
N ILE A 344 6.43 6.96 -1.72
CA ILE A 344 5.00 6.78 -1.52
C ILE A 344 4.33 8.05 -2.05
N LEU A 345 3.46 7.89 -3.04
CA LEU A 345 2.68 8.97 -3.64
C LEU A 345 1.37 9.12 -2.85
N ASP A 346 1.07 10.32 -2.38
CA ASP A 346 -0.20 10.69 -1.76
C ASP A 346 -0.96 11.62 -2.73
N LEU A 347 -2.13 11.20 -3.16
CA LEU A 347 -3.01 11.95 -4.05
C LEU A 347 -4.12 12.60 -3.23
N GLU A 348 -4.23 13.93 -3.28
CA GLU A 348 -5.39 14.66 -2.79
C GLU A 348 -6.45 14.75 -3.90
N ILE A 349 -7.61 14.16 -3.67
CA ILE A 349 -8.71 14.09 -4.64
C ILE A 349 -9.89 14.83 -4.07
N THR A 350 -10.36 15.84 -4.79
CA THR A 350 -11.49 16.67 -4.36
C THR A 350 -12.66 16.53 -5.32
N LYS A 351 -13.84 16.22 -4.75
CA LYS A 351 -15.14 16.24 -5.41
C LYS A 351 -15.90 17.50 -5.01
N ASP A 352 -16.25 18.33 -5.98
CA ASP A 352 -17.17 19.45 -5.82
C ASP A 352 -18.55 19.05 -6.36
N ALA A 353 -19.49 18.79 -5.46
CA ALA A 353 -20.85 18.38 -5.82
C ALA A 353 -21.64 19.49 -6.52
N ASN A 354 -21.31 20.78 -6.29
CA ASN A 354 -21.96 21.89 -6.95
C ASN A 354 -21.47 22.06 -8.38
N ALA A 355 -20.17 21.89 -8.61
CA ALA A 355 -19.58 21.93 -9.94
C ALA A 355 -19.77 20.60 -10.71
N GLY A 356 -20.11 19.51 -10.02
CA GLY A 356 -20.20 18.17 -10.61
C GLY A 356 -18.85 17.64 -11.10
N THR A 357 -17.75 18.02 -10.45
CA THR A 357 -16.39 17.66 -10.87
C THR A 357 -15.64 16.92 -9.76
N THR A 358 -14.83 15.94 -10.16
CA THR A 358 -13.87 15.27 -9.29
C THR A 358 -12.51 15.25 -9.98
N LYS A 359 -11.44 15.58 -9.26
CA LYS A 359 -10.08 15.63 -9.83
C LYS A 359 -9.00 15.55 -8.75
N VAL A 360 -7.80 15.23 -9.17
CA VAL A 360 -6.60 15.41 -8.33
C VAL A 360 -6.35 16.90 -8.17
N THR A 361 -6.39 17.41 -6.93
CA THR A 361 -6.16 18.82 -6.59
C THR A 361 -4.74 19.09 -6.17
N ASP A 362 -4.07 18.09 -5.59
CA ASP A 362 -2.66 18.16 -5.20
C ASP A 362 -2.07 16.76 -5.06
N TYR A 363 -0.75 16.67 -4.91
CA TYR A 363 -0.08 15.43 -4.56
C TYR A 363 1.16 15.71 -3.70
N THR A 364 1.52 14.72 -2.88
CA THR A 364 2.73 14.75 -2.04
C THR A 364 3.55 13.49 -2.25
N LEU A 365 4.86 13.64 -2.35
CA LEU A 365 5.79 12.52 -2.42
C LEU A 365 6.48 12.35 -1.07
N TYR A 366 6.49 11.11 -0.58
CA TYR A 366 7.24 10.74 0.61
C TYR A 366 8.38 9.82 0.21
N PRO A 367 9.62 10.34 0.11
CA PRO A 367 10.79 9.54 -0.21
C PRO A 367 11.03 8.45 0.83
N ILE A 368 11.20 7.22 0.37
CA ILE A 368 11.49 6.05 1.20
C ILE A 368 12.77 5.35 0.76
N TYR A 369 13.37 4.60 1.69
CA TYR A 369 14.60 3.84 1.48
C TYR A 369 14.50 2.47 2.11
N THR A 370 14.93 1.44 1.38
CA THR A 370 15.09 0.10 1.93
C THR A 370 16.47 -0.03 2.57
N VAL A 371 16.53 0.04 3.90
CA VAL A 371 17.74 -0.25 4.67
C VAL A 371 18.01 -1.74 4.63
N ARG A 372 19.20 -2.13 4.17
CA ARG A 372 19.64 -3.53 4.10
C ARG A 372 20.32 -3.94 5.42
N GLU A 373 20.39 -5.25 5.69
CA GLU A 373 21.06 -5.79 6.87
C GLU A 373 22.51 -5.31 6.96
N THR A 374 23.22 -5.26 5.83
CA THR A 374 24.63 -4.82 5.73
C THR A 374 24.83 -3.34 6.03
N GLU A 375 23.77 -2.55 6.02
CA GLU A 375 23.76 -1.13 6.34
C GLU A 375 23.43 -0.86 7.82
N CYS A 376 23.16 -1.92 8.58
CA CYS A 376 22.90 -1.86 10.02
C CYS A 376 24.11 -2.34 10.83
N VAL A 377 24.40 -1.66 11.93
CA VAL A 377 25.42 -2.11 12.89
C VAL A 377 24.92 -3.38 13.57
N GLY A 378 25.63 -4.49 13.38
CA GLY A 378 25.25 -5.80 13.94
C GLY A 378 24.30 -6.61 13.09
N ASN A 379 24.13 -6.29 11.81
CA ASN A 379 23.35 -7.02 10.81
C ASN A 379 21.93 -7.34 11.29
N SER A 380 21.21 -6.35 11.79
CA SER A 380 20.00 -6.70 12.49
C SER A 380 18.77 -6.76 11.62
N ASP A 381 18.48 -5.74 10.78
CA ASP A 381 17.08 -5.65 10.30
C ASP A 381 17.00 -4.97 8.93
N ARG A 382 16.48 -5.67 7.94
CA ARG A 382 16.02 -5.05 6.68
C ARG A 382 14.68 -4.38 6.94
N ARG A 383 14.54 -3.11 6.53
CA ARG A 383 13.29 -2.35 6.75
C ARG A 383 13.12 -1.18 5.78
N VAL A 384 11.88 -0.77 5.59
CA VAL A 384 11.54 0.44 4.83
C VAL A 384 11.46 1.63 5.77
N VAL A 385 12.17 2.72 5.45
CA VAL A 385 12.16 3.96 6.25
C VAL A 385 11.78 5.15 5.39
N ARG A 386 11.19 6.18 6.00
CA ARG A 386 11.05 7.50 5.39
C ARG A 386 12.38 8.22 5.46
N ILE A 387 12.96 8.60 4.32
CA ILE A 387 14.35 9.12 4.24
C ILE A 387 14.54 10.32 5.17
N GLU A 388 13.73 11.33 5.07
CA GLU A 388 13.86 12.55 5.89
C GLU A 388 13.78 12.27 7.40
N LYS A 389 12.80 11.43 7.80
CA LYS A 389 12.64 11.01 9.20
C LYS A 389 13.83 10.20 9.69
N ALA A 390 14.35 9.30 8.85
CA ALA A 390 15.51 8.49 9.16
C ALA A 390 16.77 9.34 9.33
N ILE A 391 17.02 10.32 8.45
CA ILE A 391 18.14 11.26 8.56
C ILE A 391 18.00 12.12 9.83
N GLN A 392 16.80 12.63 10.14
CA GLN A 392 16.55 13.38 11.38
C GLN A 392 16.82 12.53 12.63
N ALA A 393 16.33 11.29 12.65
CA ALA A 393 16.54 10.36 13.75
C ALA A 393 18.01 9.98 13.91
N TYR A 394 18.74 9.76 12.81
CA TYR A 394 20.18 9.51 12.82
C TYR A 394 20.95 10.69 13.45
N ASN A 395 20.69 11.92 13.00
CA ASN A 395 21.35 13.13 13.52
C ASN A 395 21.03 13.38 14.99
N GLY A 396 19.87 12.93 15.48
CA GLY A 396 19.46 12.98 16.89
C GLY A 396 19.92 11.79 17.73
N ASN A 397 20.68 10.84 17.17
CA ASN A 397 21.05 9.55 17.80
C ASN A 397 19.86 8.68 18.22
N PHE A 398 18.70 8.83 17.57
CA PHE A 398 17.48 8.04 17.82
C PHE A 398 17.29 6.89 16.82
N LEU A 399 18.01 6.90 15.69
CA LEU A 399 17.96 5.82 14.71
C LEU A 399 18.96 4.73 15.13
N ASP A 400 18.44 3.65 15.70
CA ASP A 400 19.27 2.54 16.16
C ASP A 400 20.02 1.92 14.98
N LYS A 401 21.35 2.00 15.05
CA LYS A 401 22.28 1.09 14.37
C LYS A 401 22.40 1.21 12.84
N VAL A 402 22.04 2.33 12.25
CA VAL A 402 22.36 2.60 10.85
C VAL A 402 23.78 3.13 10.73
N THR A 403 24.54 2.70 9.72
CA THR A 403 25.91 3.15 9.47
C THR A 403 25.95 4.53 8.83
N ASP A 404 27.09 5.23 8.97
CA ASP A 404 27.33 6.53 8.28
C ASP A 404 27.20 6.38 6.76
N SER A 405 27.60 5.23 6.21
CA SER A 405 27.46 4.92 4.78
C SER A 405 25.99 4.83 4.37
N CYS A 406 25.12 4.23 5.18
CA CYS A 406 23.69 4.18 4.92
C CYS A 406 23.07 5.58 4.94
N LYS A 407 23.45 6.42 5.93
CA LYS A 407 23.02 7.83 5.97
C LYS A 407 23.39 8.57 4.69
N SER A 408 24.64 8.44 4.23
CA SER A 408 25.09 9.08 2.98
C SER A 408 24.33 8.55 1.76
N SER A 409 23.98 7.26 1.76
CA SER A 409 23.15 6.66 0.70
C SER A 409 21.71 7.22 0.72
N MET A 410 21.13 7.45 1.89
CA MET A 410 19.81 8.09 2.01
C MET A 410 19.83 9.56 1.56
N GLU A 411 20.89 10.31 1.88
CA GLU A 411 21.06 11.69 1.42
C GLU A 411 21.18 11.75 -0.11
N TYR A 412 21.95 10.85 -0.72
CA TYR A 412 22.03 10.72 -2.17
C TYR A 412 20.68 10.33 -2.78
N ALA A 413 19.97 9.37 -2.17
CA ALA A 413 18.65 8.96 -2.63
C ALA A 413 17.64 10.11 -2.61
N LEU A 414 17.65 10.95 -1.57
CA LEU A 414 16.79 12.13 -1.49
C LEU A 414 17.06 13.10 -2.64
N GLN A 415 18.33 13.40 -2.93
CA GLN A 415 18.70 14.22 -4.09
C GLN A 415 18.21 13.60 -5.42
N ARG A 416 18.34 12.29 -5.58
CA ARG A 416 17.88 11.60 -6.81
C ARG A 416 16.35 11.65 -6.95
N VAL A 417 15.60 11.56 -5.85
CA VAL A 417 14.14 11.72 -5.88
C VAL A 417 13.80 13.14 -6.34
N ASP A 418 14.41 14.16 -5.76
CA ASP A 418 14.19 15.57 -6.15
C ASP A 418 14.48 15.81 -7.63
N GLU A 419 15.61 15.28 -8.14
CA GLU A 419 15.99 15.41 -9.55
C GLU A 419 15.01 14.71 -10.51
N ARG A 420 14.43 13.56 -10.10
CA ARG A 420 13.52 12.78 -10.94
C ARG A 420 12.08 13.29 -10.92
N THR A 421 11.70 13.95 -9.84
CA THR A 421 10.33 14.43 -9.64
C THR A 421 10.20 15.96 -9.73
N ALA A 422 11.31 16.67 -9.98
CA ALA A 422 11.28 18.09 -10.30
C ALA A 422 10.33 18.32 -11.49
N VAL A 423 9.25 19.07 -11.24
CA VAL A 423 8.34 19.50 -12.31
C VAL A 423 9.17 20.31 -13.31
N ALA A 424 9.15 19.92 -14.59
CA ALA A 424 9.70 20.75 -15.64
C ALA A 424 9.03 22.14 -15.52
N SER A 425 9.82 23.16 -15.22
CA SER A 425 9.29 24.53 -15.13
C SER A 425 8.68 24.87 -16.50
N ASP A 426 7.46 25.40 -16.53
CA ASP A 426 6.73 25.86 -17.72
C ASP A 426 7.47 27.03 -18.47
N ASP A 427 8.78 27.07 -18.48
CA ASP A 427 9.60 28.18 -19.01
C ASP A 427 10.25 27.88 -20.37
N ASP A 428 9.84 26.85 -21.09
CA ASP A 428 10.24 26.60 -22.49
C ASP A 428 9.12 26.95 -23.51
N SER A 429 8.40 28.03 -23.26
CA SER A 429 7.62 28.71 -24.30
C SER A 429 8.50 29.77 -25.00
N LYS A 430 9.39 29.35 -25.89
CA LYS A 430 9.94 30.21 -26.94
C LYS A 430 9.96 29.52 -28.31
#